data_ec66c9546464530af9aefa6344ac7544
#
_entry.id   ec66c9546464530af9aefa6344ac7544
#
_cell.length_a   1.000
_cell.length_b   1.000
_cell.length_c   1.000
_cell.angle_alpha   90.00
_cell.angle_beta   90.00
_cell.angle_gamma   90.00
#
_symmetry.space_group_name_H-M   'P 1'
#
loop_
_entity.id
_entity.type
_entity.pdbx_description
1 polymer ?
#
loop_
_entity_poly.entity_id
_entity_poly.type
_entity_poly.pdbx_seq_one_letter_code
_entity_poly.pdbx_strand_id
1 'polypeptide(L)'
;MKLYFEAEVKSSLQEIKNLFNQELFLKLKPPFMSLELERFDGCEKGHEVHLKMGLPGFLQNWVSHITDSSQTDTAWEFVDEGKILPSPFTYWRHTHRTEKISETSCRISDSIEYGCQSLLLDKLLWGPLW
;
A
#
# COMPACT_ATOMS: atom_id res chain seq x y z
N MET A 1 5.02 5.11 14.05
CA MET A 1 4.18 6.24 13.60
C MET A 1 2.98 5.71 12.84
N LYS A 2 1.86 6.40 12.92
CA LYS A 2 0.61 5.97 12.28
C LYS A 2 0.09 7.07 11.36
N LEU A 3 -0.38 6.66 10.18
CA LEU A 3 -1.06 7.53 9.23
C LEU A 3 -2.42 6.93 8.91
N TYR A 4 -3.42 7.79 8.71
CA TYR A 4 -4.77 7.37 8.35
C TYR A 4 -5.32 8.27 7.26
N PHE A 5 -5.86 7.67 6.21
CA PHE A 5 -6.48 8.35 5.08
C PHE A 5 -7.86 7.77 4.83
N GLU A 6 -8.80 8.64 4.48
CA GLU A 6 -10.15 8.22 4.16
C GLU A 6 -10.70 9.08 3.02
N ALA A 7 -11.40 8.46 2.09
CA ALA A 7 -12.02 9.15 0.97
C ALA A 7 -13.26 8.41 0.50
N GLU A 8 -14.26 9.17 -0.01
CA GLU A 8 -15.41 8.61 -0.69
C GLU A 8 -15.17 8.68 -2.20
N VAL A 9 -15.48 7.60 -2.90
CA VAL A 9 -15.32 7.51 -4.35
C VAL A 9 -16.61 7.03 -5.01
N LYS A 10 -16.86 7.54 -6.21
CA LYS A 10 -18.06 7.17 -7.01
C LYS A 10 -17.74 5.95 -7.87
N SER A 11 -17.55 4.82 -7.22
CA SER A 11 -17.30 3.54 -7.90
C SER A 11 -17.87 2.43 -7.05
N SER A 12 -18.25 1.33 -7.69
CA SER A 12 -18.73 0.15 -6.97
C SER A 12 -17.59 -0.57 -6.27
N LEU A 13 -17.93 -1.40 -5.29
CA LEU A 13 -16.93 -2.23 -4.59
C LEU A 13 -16.12 -3.08 -5.56
N GLN A 14 -16.78 -3.70 -6.55
CA GLN A 14 -16.11 -4.54 -7.52
C GLN A 14 -15.19 -3.75 -8.44
N GLU A 15 -15.60 -2.56 -8.87
CA GLU A 15 -14.77 -1.68 -9.70
C GLU A 15 -13.49 -1.28 -8.97
N ILE A 16 -13.61 -0.91 -7.68
CA ILE A 16 -12.44 -0.54 -6.87
C ILE A 16 -11.52 -1.74 -6.70
N LYS A 17 -12.05 -2.90 -6.39
CA LYS A 17 -11.26 -4.12 -6.24
C LYS A 17 -10.49 -4.46 -7.52
N ASN A 18 -11.11 -4.28 -8.69
CA ASN A 18 -10.47 -4.52 -9.98
C ASN A 18 -9.34 -3.54 -10.29
N LEU A 19 -9.36 -2.34 -9.70
CA LEU A 19 -8.30 -1.35 -9.89
C LEU A 19 -7.02 -1.68 -9.10
N PHE A 20 -7.08 -2.54 -8.09
CA PHE A 20 -5.90 -2.94 -7.31
C PHE A 20 -5.08 -3.99 -8.07
N ASN A 21 -4.32 -3.52 -9.04
CA ASN A 21 -3.51 -4.33 -9.95
C ASN A 21 -2.12 -3.69 -10.12
N GLN A 22 -1.29 -4.30 -10.96
CA GLN A 22 0.08 -3.83 -11.23
C GLN A 22 0.12 -2.39 -11.76
N GLU A 23 -0.81 -2.03 -12.64
CA GLU A 23 -0.83 -0.68 -13.23
C GLU A 23 -1.05 0.41 -12.20
N LEU A 24 -2.00 0.19 -11.27
CA LEU A 24 -2.22 1.13 -10.17
C LEU A 24 -0.97 1.27 -9.31
N PHE A 25 -0.35 0.15 -8.99
CA PHE A 25 0.85 0.13 -8.15
C PHE A 25 1.98 0.96 -8.78
N LEU A 26 2.21 0.79 -10.08
CA LEU A 26 3.24 1.53 -10.80
C LEU A 26 2.93 3.02 -10.91
N LYS A 27 1.66 3.41 -10.95
CA LYS A 27 1.24 4.81 -11.01
C LYS A 27 1.38 5.55 -9.68
N LEU A 28 1.44 4.84 -8.56
CA LEU A 28 1.50 5.44 -7.22
C LEU A 28 2.93 5.80 -6.79
N LYS A 29 3.93 5.51 -7.58
CA LYS A 29 5.31 5.84 -7.22
C LYS A 29 5.50 7.36 -7.13
N PRO A 30 6.32 7.86 -6.17
CA PRO A 30 6.70 9.27 -6.15
C PRO A 30 7.46 9.67 -7.41
N PRO A 31 7.27 10.89 -7.95
CA PRO A 31 7.85 11.28 -9.23
C PRO A 31 9.39 11.33 -9.28
N PHE A 32 10.05 11.49 -8.12
CA PHE A 32 11.51 11.54 -8.04
C PHE A 32 12.14 10.18 -7.70
N MET A 33 11.33 9.13 -7.53
CA MET A 33 11.81 7.79 -7.21
C MET A 33 11.60 6.86 -8.38
N SER A 34 12.51 5.89 -8.52
CA SER A 34 12.35 4.77 -9.45
C SER A 34 11.71 3.60 -8.71
N LEU A 35 10.83 2.89 -9.39
CA LEU A 35 10.18 1.70 -8.87
C LEU A 35 10.19 0.62 -9.95
N GLU A 36 10.73 -0.54 -9.61
CA GLU A 36 10.69 -1.74 -10.46
C GLU A 36 9.88 -2.80 -9.76
N LEU A 37 8.79 -3.22 -10.38
CA LEU A 37 7.93 -4.28 -9.85
C LEU A 37 8.42 -5.62 -10.37
N GLU A 38 8.89 -6.49 -9.47
CA GLU A 38 9.41 -7.81 -9.83
C GLU A 38 8.36 -8.90 -9.72
N ARG A 39 7.46 -8.80 -8.76
CA ARG A 39 6.40 -9.78 -8.52
C ARG A 39 5.19 -9.11 -7.90
N PHE A 40 4.03 -9.41 -8.44
CA PHE A 40 2.76 -8.95 -7.88
C PHE A 40 1.74 -10.08 -7.97
N ASP A 41 1.48 -10.73 -6.84
CA ASP A 41 0.54 -11.86 -6.79
C ASP A 41 -0.92 -11.40 -6.68
N GLY A 42 -1.15 -10.29 -5.99
CA GLY A 42 -2.49 -9.77 -5.72
C GLY A 42 -2.61 -9.27 -4.28
N CYS A 43 -3.86 -9.14 -3.81
CA CYS A 43 -4.19 -8.59 -2.50
C CYS A 43 -4.89 -9.60 -1.59
N GLU A 44 -4.77 -10.89 -1.84
CA GLU A 44 -5.34 -11.93 -0.99
C GLU A 44 -4.29 -12.50 -0.04
N LYS A 45 -4.77 -12.99 1.10
CA LYS A 45 -3.90 -13.60 2.11
C LYS A 45 -2.95 -14.63 1.50
N GLY A 46 -1.67 -14.50 1.78
CA GLY A 46 -0.62 -15.35 1.24
C GLY A 46 0.04 -14.80 -0.02
N HIS A 47 -0.53 -13.79 -0.66
CA HIS A 47 0.09 -13.13 -1.81
C HIS A 47 1.30 -12.30 -1.38
N GLU A 48 2.25 -12.14 -2.28
CA GLU A 48 3.44 -11.32 -2.06
C GLU A 48 3.61 -10.29 -3.17
N VAL A 49 4.23 -9.16 -2.79
CA VAL A 49 4.63 -8.11 -3.71
C VAL A 49 6.12 -7.87 -3.54
N HIS A 50 6.87 -8.01 -4.61
CA HIS A 50 8.33 -7.80 -4.62
C HIS A 50 8.65 -6.64 -5.54
N LEU A 51 9.34 -5.64 -5.02
CA LEU A 51 9.72 -4.49 -5.81
C LEU A 51 11.09 -3.97 -5.39
N LYS A 52 11.68 -3.16 -6.26
CA LYS A 52 12.83 -2.35 -5.94
C LYS A 52 12.44 -0.88 -6.07
N MET A 53 12.78 -0.07 -5.08
CA MET A 53 12.50 1.35 -5.13
C MET A 53 13.61 2.17 -4.48
N GLY A 54 13.70 3.41 -4.90
CA GLY A 54 14.69 4.36 -4.39
C GLY A 54 15.05 5.39 -5.44
N LEU A 55 16.12 6.10 -5.19
CA LEU A 55 16.68 7.03 -6.18
C LEU A 55 17.29 6.25 -7.34
N PRO A 56 17.26 6.80 -8.58
CA PRO A 56 17.90 6.14 -9.73
C PRO A 56 19.36 5.77 -9.43
N GLY A 57 19.72 4.50 -9.67
CA GLY A 57 21.05 3.97 -9.37
C GLY A 57 21.25 3.48 -7.94
N PHE A 58 20.26 3.67 -7.04
CA PHE A 58 20.33 3.28 -5.63
C PHE A 58 19.04 2.59 -5.20
N LEU A 59 18.63 1.56 -5.94
CA LEU A 59 17.41 0.81 -5.66
C LEU A 59 17.63 -0.19 -4.53
N GLN A 60 16.65 -0.30 -3.64
CA GLN A 60 16.65 -1.26 -2.55
C GLN A 60 15.43 -2.17 -2.66
N ASN A 61 15.56 -3.39 -2.16
CA ASN A 61 14.48 -4.36 -2.18
C ASN A 61 13.40 -4.02 -1.16
N TRP A 62 12.15 -4.15 -1.60
CA TRP A 62 10.97 -4.11 -0.76
C TRP A 62 10.15 -5.36 -1.05
N VAL A 63 9.96 -6.20 -0.04
CA VAL A 63 9.08 -7.35 -0.14
C VAL A 63 8.00 -7.21 0.91
N SER A 64 6.75 -7.17 0.49
CA SER A 64 5.62 -7.24 1.39
C SER A 64 4.79 -8.49 1.13
N HIS A 65 4.05 -8.91 2.14
CA HIS A 65 3.14 -10.04 2.01
C HIS A 65 1.79 -9.69 2.63
N ILE A 66 0.75 -10.24 2.03
CA ILE A 66 -0.61 -10.03 2.51
C ILE A 66 -0.84 -11.02 3.65
N THR A 67 -0.91 -10.49 4.88
CA THR A 67 -1.04 -11.31 6.09
C THR A 67 -2.48 -11.64 6.43
N ASP A 68 -3.42 -10.83 5.93
CA ASP A 68 -4.85 -11.07 6.11
C ASP A 68 -5.64 -10.44 4.97
N SER A 69 -6.78 -11.04 4.65
CA SER A 69 -7.73 -10.48 3.70
C SER A 69 -9.12 -11.02 4.00
N SER A 70 -10.13 -10.19 3.73
CA SER A 70 -11.52 -10.59 3.90
C SER A 70 -12.39 -9.87 2.89
N GLN A 71 -13.51 -10.50 2.54
CA GLN A 71 -14.50 -9.90 1.65
C GLN A 71 -15.88 -10.35 2.07
N THR A 72 -16.79 -9.37 2.13
CA THR A 72 -18.23 -9.58 2.30
C THR A 72 -18.93 -8.87 1.15
N ASP A 73 -20.28 -8.91 1.14
CA ASP A 73 -21.05 -8.19 0.13
C ASP A 73 -20.93 -6.66 0.25
N THR A 74 -20.48 -6.18 1.40
CA THR A 74 -20.43 -4.74 1.70
C THR A 74 -19.03 -4.20 1.98
N ALA A 75 -18.02 -5.05 2.11
CA ALA A 75 -16.66 -4.60 2.43
C ALA A 75 -15.59 -5.54 1.91
N TRP A 76 -14.45 -4.96 1.59
CA TRP A 76 -13.23 -5.67 1.22
C TRP A 76 -12.07 -5.06 1.99
N GLU A 77 -11.23 -5.92 2.56
CA GLU A 77 -10.09 -5.50 3.37
C GLU A 77 -8.90 -6.40 3.14
N PHE A 78 -7.71 -5.84 3.14
CA PHE A 78 -6.48 -6.62 3.21
C PHE A 78 -5.44 -5.91 4.08
N VAL A 79 -4.52 -6.70 4.62
CA VAL A 79 -3.38 -6.24 5.42
C VAL A 79 -2.10 -6.63 4.70
N ASP A 80 -1.25 -5.65 4.45
CA ASP A 80 0.04 -5.77 3.80
C ASP A 80 1.12 -5.45 4.83
N GLU A 81 2.03 -6.39 5.09
CA GLU A 81 3.13 -6.21 6.03
C GLU A 81 4.48 -6.37 5.33
N GLY A 82 5.43 -5.53 5.73
CA GLY A 82 6.78 -5.59 5.20
C GLY A 82 7.54 -6.82 5.71
N LYS A 83 8.05 -7.63 4.78
CA LYS A 83 8.89 -8.78 5.05
C LYS A 83 10.37 -8.44 4.90
N ILE A 84 10.70 -7.70 3.85
CA ILE A 84 12.02 -7.11 3.62
C ILE A 84 11.79 -5.64 3.32
N LEU A 85 12.44 -4.77 4.06
CA LEU A 85 12.23 -3.32 3.94
C LEU A 85 13.55 -2.62 3.62
N PRO A 86 13.50 -1.58 2.76
CA PRO A 86 14.67 -0.75 2.51
C PRO A 86 15.00 0.10 3.73
N SER A 87 16.29 0.35 3.95
CA SER A 87 16.72 1.30 4.97
C SER A 87 16.12 2.68 4.66
N PRO A 88 15.63 3.44 5.61
CA PRO A 88 15.73 3.24 7.07
C PRO A 88 14.50 2.58 7.72
N PHE A 89 13.58 2.00 6.94
CA PHE A 89 12.39 1.37 7.50
C PHE A 89 12.72 0.12 8.30
N THR A 90 12.11 0.00 9.50
CA THR A 90 12.24 -1.16 10.38
C THR A 90 10.93 -1.94 10.51
N TYR A 91 9.82 -1.30 10.13
CA TYR A 91 8.49 -1.88 10.29
C TYR A 91 7.52 -1.24 9.30
N TRP A 92 6.60 -2.03 8.76
CA TRP A 92 5.54 -1.56 7.86
C TRP A 92 4.32 -2.45 7.97
N ARG A 93 3.17 -1.84 8.23
CA ARG A 93 1.88 -2.51 8.20
C ARG A 93 0.84 -1.56 7.61
N HIS A 94 0.23 -1.98 6.52
CA HIS A 94 -0.79 -1.21 5.81
C HIS A 94 -2.09 -2.01 5.80
N THR A 95 -3.15 -1.43 6.34
CA THR A 95 -4.50 -1.99 6.28
C THR A 95 -5.31 -1.17 5.30
N HIS A 96 -5.76 -1.79 4.23
CA HIS A 96 -6.65 -1.18 3.25
C HIS A 96 -8.06 -1.72 3.44
N ARG A 97 -9.04 -0.80 3.51
CA ARG A 97 -10.44 -1.18 3.64
C ARG A 97 -11.29 -0.38 2.66
N THR A 98 -12.18 -1.08 1.95
CA THR A 98 -13.19 -0.47 1.07
C THR A 98 -14.55 -0.90 1.56
N GLU A 99 -15.39 0.07 1.94
CA GLU A 99 -16.76 -0.17 2.43
C GLU A 99 -17.78 0.37 1.44
N LYS A 100 -18.77 -0.44 1.11
CA LYS A 100 -19.88 -0.04 0.25
C LYS A 100 -20.76 0.98 0.98
N ILE A 101 -20.99 2.13 0.34
CA ILE A 101 -21.97 3.12 0.81
C ILE A 101 -23.28 2.91 0.04
N SER A 102 -23.17 2.70 -1.28
CA SER A 102 -24.30 2.44 -2.20
C SER A 102 -23.81 1.58 -3.35
N GLU A 103 -24.70 1.25 -4.30
CA GLU A 103 -24.29 0.48 -5.48
C GLU A 103 -23.26 1.19 -6.35
N THR A 104 -23.14 2.52 -6.21
CA THR A 104 -22.28 3.35 -7.05
C THR A 104 -21.25 4.15 -6.29
N SER A 105 -21.13 3.95 -4.97
CA SER A 105 -20.15 4.68 -4.16
C SER A 105 -19.61 3.83 -3.02
N CYS A 106 -18.34 4.08 -2.66
CA CYS A 106 -17.63 3.40 -1.59
C CYS A 106 -16.82 4.39 -0.78
N ARG A 107 -16.50 3.99 0.47
CA ARG A 107 -15.53 4.66 1.32
C ARG A 107 -14.26 3.84 1.33
N ILE A 108 -13.14 4.46 0.98
CA ILE A 108 -11.82 3.86 1.04
C ILE A 108 -11.10 4.42 2.26
N SER A 109 -10.50 3.55 3.05
CA SER A 109 -9.63 3.95 4.16
C SER A 109 -8.33 3.18 4.13
N ASP A 110 -7.25 3.87 4.46
CA ASP A 110 -5.91 3.31 4.55
C ASP A 110 -5.32 3.67 5.90
N SER A 111 -4.91 2.66 6.65
CA SER A 111 -4.23 2.82 7.93
C SER A 111 -2.82 2.26 7.77
N ILE A 112 -1.82 3.10 8.00
CA ILE A 112 -0.42 2.74 7.84
C ILE A 112 0.30 2.90 9.17
N GLU A 113 0.95 1.83 9.62
CA GLU A 113 1.84 1.85 10.76
C GLU A 113 3.26 1.56 10.25
N TYR A 114 4.22 2.37 10.65
CA TYR A 114 5.59 2.18 10.23
C TYR A 114 6.57 2.63 11.30
N GLY A 115 7.80 2.13 11.20
CA GLY A 115 8.92 2.55 12.01
C GLY A 115 10.15 2.79 11.16
N CYS A 116 11.02 3.67 11.61
CA CYS A 116 12.31 3.95 11.01
C CYS A 116 13.39 3.92 12.06
N GLN A 117 14.66 3.88 11.61
CA GLN A 117 15.81 3.86 12.49
C GLN A 117 15.95 5.14 13.33
N SER A 118 15.35 6.26 12.91
CA SER A 118 15.30 7.48 13.68
C SER A 118 14.02 8.27 13.39
N LEU A 119 13.52 8.98 14.44
CA LEU A 119 12.32 9.81 14.31
C LEU A 119 12.49 10.96 13.32
N LEU A 120 13.70 11.47 13.17
CA LEU A 120 13.99 12.54 12.21
C LEU A 120 13.82 12.05 10.78
N LEU A 121 14.27 10.84 10.50
CA LEU A 121 14.10 10.23 9.17
C LEU A 121 12.65 9.92 8.87
N ASP A 122 11.84 9.55 9.85
CA ASP A 122 10.39 9.39 9.68
C ASP A 122 9.77 10.64 9.08
N LYS A 123 10.06 11.79 9.69
CA LYS A 123 9.50 13.08 9.27
C LYS A 123 9.99 13.52 7.90
N LEU A 124 11.26 13.26 7.58
CA LEU A 124 11.84 13.63 6.30
C LEU A 124 11.32 12.79 5.15
N LEU A 125 11.11 11.50 5.39
CA LEU A 125 10.67 10.57 4.34
C LEU A 125 9.20 10.77 3.98
N TRP A 126 8.34 10.98 4.96
CA TRP A 126 6.91 11.09 4.72
C TRP A 126 6.45 12.45 4.19
N GLY A 127 7.21 13.51 4.48
CA GLY A 127 6.91 14.82 3.92
C GLY A 127 6.91 14.84 2.39
N PRO A 128 7.97 14.36 1.72
CA PRO A 128 8.01 14.32 0.26
C PRO A 128 7.25 13.16 -0.39
N LEU A 129 6.88 12.12 0.34
CA LEU A 129 6.17 10.95 -0.20
C LEU A 129 4.68 11.15 -0.30
N TRP A 130 4.13 12.06 0.43
CA TRP A 130 2.71 12.36 0.54
C TRP A 130 2.44 13.85 0.37
#